data_64f8db75845f3dd41ce71df45de9cd7d
#
_entry.id   64f8db75845f3dd41ce71df45de9cd7d
#
_cell.length_a   1.000
_cell.length_b   1.000
_cell.length_c   1.000
_cell.angle_alpha   90.00
_cell.angle_beta   90.00
_cell.angle_gamma   90.00
#
_symmetry.space_group_name_H-M   'P 1'
#
loop_
_entity.id
_entity.type
_entity.pdbx_description
1 polymer ?
#
loop_
_entity_poly.entity_id
_entity_poly.type
_entity_poly.pdbx_seq_one_letter_code
_entity_poly.pdbx_strand_id
1 'polypeptide(L)'
;MRWLSLADDAELDETSAAIERDIPPFLDELTHAHRTHLAQVAPGLSWVVHEEELPVATVRAAALRWDGTPDGAPAAGAGEVLARAGEDGADTLVVLDVTVAFGARGRGVGRAVLAGLDARRRDQGLARTLVLLRPHRKSDYPLIPFDRYVSFMTGDGMPFDPWLRAAWRLGYRPVRGVRRSLDVHADVAAWERMLGLTVPGSGPYLVDGAIKPAVIEVERDEGRYREPHLWAGATGQPVPPEGEDWIVALGGAGVVAGDRSHRDVRGMR
;
A
#
# COMPACT_ATOMS: atom_id res chain seq x y z
N MET A 1 -11.32 19.47 3.50
CA MET A 1 -9.98 19.02 3.97
C MET A 1 -8.93 20.01 3.51
N ARG A 2 -8.08 20.46 4.43
CA ARG A 2 -6.93 21.33 4.16
C ARG A 2 -5.67 20.47 4.11
N TRP A 3 -4.84 20.69 3.09
CA TRP A 3 -3.58 19.99 2.89
C TRP A 3 -2.44 20.95 3.21
N LEU A 4 -1.59 20.60 4.13
CA LEU A 4 -0.42 21.36 4.55
C LEU A 4 0.83 20.62 4.15
N SER A 5 1.73 21.26 3.42
CA SER A 5 2.99 20.66 3.00
C SER A 5 3.99 20.68 4.15
N LEU A 6 4.73 19.61 4.32
CA LEU A 6 5.84 19.54 5.26
C LEU A 6 7.02 20.47 4.88
N ALA A 7 7.06 20.91 3.61
CA ALA A 7 8.05 21.91 3.19
C ALA A 7 7.75 23.32 3.75
N ASP A 8 6.47 23.60 4.05
CA ASP A 8 6.04 24.91 4.47
C ASP A 8 6.09 25.11 5.99
N ASP A 9 6.05 24.01 6.76
CA ASP A 9 5.98 24.04 8.22
C ASP A 9 6.66 22.80 8.86
N ALA A 10 7.76 23.03 9.56
CA ALA A 10 8.53 21.98 10.22
C ALA A 10 7.78 21.35 11.43
N GLU A 11 6.83 22.05 12.07
CA GLU A 11 6.05 21.49 13.19
C GLU A 11 5.10 20.38 12.72
N LEU A 12 4.77 20.36 11.42
CA LEU A 12 3.96 19.29 10.83
C LEU A 12 4.65 17.93 10.86
N ASP A 13 5.98 17.87 11.00
CA ASP A 13 6.69 16.59 11.08
C ASP A 13 6.37 15.84 12.38
N GLU A 14 6.28 16.56 13.52
CA GLU A 14 5.84 15.98 14.79
C GLU A 14 4.37 15.53 14.72
N THR A 15 3.51 16.35 14.10
CA THR A 15 2.10 15.98 13.86
C THR A 15 1.97 14.74 13.01
N SER A 16 2.77 14.64 11.96
CA SER A 16 2.84 13.48 11.09
C SER A 16 3.27 12.23 11.86
N ALA A 17 4.34 12.32 12.64
CA ALA A 17 4.81 11.23 13.48
C ALA A 17 3.75 10.75 14.47
N ALA A 18 2.94 11.66 15.01
CA ALA A 18 1.84 11.32 15.91
C ALA A 18 0.72 10.51 15.23
N ILE A 19 0.38 10.83 13.97
CA ILE A 19 -0.60 10.07 13.16
C ILE A 19 -0.05 8.68 12.83
N GLU A 20 1.24 8.56 12.57
CA GLU A 20 1.91 7.36 12.08
C GLU A 20 2.32 6.38 13.19
N ARG A 21 2.03 6.68 14.46
CA ARG A 21 2.33 5.81 15.64
C ARG A 21 1.67 4.43 15.60
N ASP A 22 0.59 4.27 14.82
CA ASP A 22 -0.13 3.01 14.69
C ASP A 22 0.48 2.06 13.63
N ILE A 23 1.66 2.37 13.11
CA ILE A 23 2.39 1.47 12.21
C ILE A 23 2.89 0.27 13.03
N PRO A 24 2.76 -0.96 12.52
CA PRO A 24 3.28 -2.12 13.21
C PRO A 24 4.78 -1.95 13.56
N PRO A 25 5.22 -2.28 14.80
CA PRO A 25 6.59 -2.03 15.26
C PRO A 25 7.68 -2.59 14.35
N PHE A 26 7.43 -3.73 13.70
CA PHE A 26 8.38 -4.35 12.77
C PHE A 26 8.56 -3.58 11.44
N LEU A 27 7.68 -2.62 11.15
CA LEU A 27 7.78 -1.72 9.99
C LEU A 27 8.28 -0.33 10.36
N ASP A 28 8.31 0.03 11.63
CA ASP A 28 8.52 1.40 12.09
C ASP A 28 9.89 1.95 11.65
N GLU A 29 10.97 1.20 11.87
CA GLU A 29 12.32 1.62 11.47
C GLU A 29 12.42 1.84 9.96
N LEU A 30 11.88 0.91 9.15
CA LEU A 30 11.91 1.02 7.69
C LEU A 30 11.07 2.19 7.19
N THR A 31 9.87 2.37 7.73
CA THR A 31 8.98 3.47 7.34
C THR A 31 9.53 4.82 7.80
N HIS A 32 10.18 4.88 8.97
CA HIS A 32 10.88 6.08 9.42
C HIS A 32 12.02 6.48 8.47
N ALA A 33 12.86 5.53 8.06
CA ALA A 33 13.92 5.78 7.09
C ALA A 33 13.38 6.30 5.75
N HIS A 34 12.27 5.72 5.26
CA HIS A 34 11.60 6.18 4.04
C HIS A 34 11.07 7.62 4.18
N ARG A 35 10.44 7.94 5.29
CA ARG A 35 9.91 9.30 5.58
C ARG A 35 11.00 10.34 5.61
N THR A 36 12.08 10.04 6.35
CA THR A 36 13.24 10.93 6.46
C THR A 36 13.86 11.21 5.08
N HIS A 37 14.01 10.17 4.26
CA HIS A 37 14.54 10.33 2.91
C HIS A 37 13.63 11.20 2.03
N LEU A 38 12.31 10.95 2.03
CA LEU A 38 11.34 11.74 1.26
C LEU A 38 11.28 13.20 1.71
N ALA A 39 11.40 13.46 3.01
CA ALA A 39 11.47 14.82 3.52
C ALA A 39 12.69 15.60 3.01
N GLN A 40 13.79 14.90 2.70
CA GLN A 40 15.01 15.50 2.14
C GLN A 40 14.91 15.73 0.62
N VAL A 41 14.42 14.72 -0.13
CA VAL A 41 14.49 14.75 -1.61
C VAL A 41 13.20 15.28 -2.26
N ALA A 42 12.05 15.23 -1.58
CA ALA A 42 10.76 15.65 -2.08
C ALA A 42 9.88 16.30 -1.00
N PRO A 43 10.36 17.31 -0.27
CA PRO A 43 9.64 17.88 0.89
C PRO A 43 8.27 18.44 0.51
N GLY A 44 8.13 19.02 -0.68
CA GLY A 44 6.86 19.57 -1.19
C GLY A 44 5.81 18.51 -1.57
N LEU A 45 6.16 17.21 -1.56
CA LEU A 45 5.28 16.09 -1.89
C LEU A 45 4.90 15.25 -0.66
N SER A 46 5.06 15.81 0.52
CA SER A 46 4.63 15.23 1.79
C SER A 46 3.64 16.16 2.47
N TRP A 47 2.49 15.64 2.88
CA TRP A 47 1.40 16.47 3.43
C TRP A 47 0.82 15.88 4.71
N VAL A 48 0.40 16.79 5.60
CA VAL A 48 -0.58 16.51 6.65
C VAL A 48 -1.93 17.04 6.19
N VAL A 49 -2.95 16.21 6.29
CA VAL A 49 -4.32 16.54 5.89
C VAL A 49 -5.16 16.81 7.13
N HIS A 50 -5.78 17.97 7.18
CA HIS A 50 -6.65 18.39 8.26
C HIS A 50 -8.13 18.35 7.84
N GLU A 51 -8.98 17.92 8.76
CA GLU A 51 -10.42 18.14 8.76
C GLU A 51 -10.71 19.21 9.81
N GLU A 52 -11.13 20.41 9.36
CA GLU A 52 -11.10 21.61 10.19
C GLU A 52 -9.69 21.88 10.73
N GLU A 53 -9.49 21.89 12.05
CA GLU A 53 -8.18 22.09 12.69
C GLU A 53 -7.52 20.79 13.15
N LEU A 54 -8.18 19.64 12.95
CA LEU A 54 -7.67 18.35 13.41
C LEU A 54 -6.87 17.65 12.30
N PRO A 55 -5.61 17.21 12.54
CA PRO A 55 -4.87 16.39 11.64
C PRO A 55 -5.48 14.98 11.57
N VAL A 56 -5.87 14.54 10.39
CA VAL A 56 -6.61 13.29 10.18
C VAL A 56 -5.90 12.28 9.29
N ALA A 57 -4.93 12.73 8.50
CA ALA A 57 -4.13 11.83 7.67
C ALA A 57 -2.78 12.44 7.29
N THR A 58 -1.85 11.55 6.89
CA THR A 58 -0.60 11.93 6.21
C THR A 58 -0.56 11.31 4.82
N VAL A 59 0.16 11.97 3.92
CA VAL A 59 0.45 11.48 2.57
C VAL A 59 1.91 11.68 2.28
N ARG A 60 2.58 10.63 1.79
CA ARG A 60 3.98 10.65 1.37
C ARG A 60 4.07 10.28 -0.10
N ALA A 61 4.71 11.12 -0.87
CA ALA A 61 4.85 10.92 -2.31
C ALA A 61 6.20 11.40 -2.83
N ALA A 62 6.51 10.96 -4.05
CA ALA A 62 7.61 11.46 -4.84
C ALA A 62 7.09 11.76 -6.26
N ALA A 63 7.89 12.47 -7.06
CA ALA A 63 7.64 12.63 -8.46
C ALA A 63 8.63 11.78 -9.25
N LEU A 64 8.13 10.96 -10.18
CA LEU A 64 8.92 10.10 -11.05
C LEU A 64 8.46 10.22 -12.50
N ARG A 65 9.30 9.75 -13.40
CA ARG A 65 8.92 9.51 -14.79
C ARG A 65 8.29 8.12 -14.92
N TRP A 66 7.06 8.06 -15.44
CA TRP A 66 6.35 6.81 -15.71
C TRP A 66 5.60 6.90 -17.03
N ASP A 67 5.77 5.92 -17.89
CA ASP A 67 5.18 5.87 -19.24
C ASP A 67 3.69 5.48 -19.26
N GLY A 68 3.10 5.17 -18.09
CA GLY A 68 1.72 4.73 -17.97
C GLY A 68 1.51 3.22 -18.18
N THR A 69 2.59 2.47 -18.45
CA THR A 69 2.50 1.02 -18.67
C THR A 69 2.75 0.23 -17.38
N PRO A 70 2.26 -1.02 -17.28
CA PRO A 70 2.58 -1.90 -16.16
C PRO A 70 4.09 -2.18 -16.02
N ASP A 71 4.81 -2.31 -17.12
CA ASP A 71 6.24 -2.61 -17.12
C ASP A 71 7.09 -1.41 -16.68
N GLY A 72 6.64 -0.19 -16.98
CA GLY A 72 7.26 1.04 -16.52
C GLY A 72 7.02 1.38 -15.06
N ALA A 73 6.06 0.73 -14.38
CA ALA A 73 5.81 0.95 -12.97
C ALA A 73 6.96 0.38 -12.09
N PRO A 74 7.35 1.06 -10.97
CA PRO A 74 8.48 0.66 -10.15
C PRO A 74 8.40 -0.80 -9.67
N ALA A 75 9.33 -1.64 -10.13
CA ALA A 75 9.31 -3.09 -9.91
C ALA A 75 9.65 -3.47 -8.46
N ALA A 76 10.50 -2.68 -7.81
CA ALA A 76 10.91 -2.86 -6.42
C ALA A 76 10.09 -2.04 -5.41
N GLY A 77 8.96 -1.46 -5.86
CA GLY A 77 8.05 -0.73 -4.99
C GLY A 77 8.66 0.52 -4.37
N ALA A 78 8.48 0.70 -3.06
CA ALA A 78 8.92 1.90 -2.36
C ALA A 78 10.44 2.16 -2.50
N GLY A 79 11.26 1.13 -2.41
CA GLY A 79 12.72 1.27 -2.50
C GLY A 79 13.19 1.85 -3.83
N GLU A 80 12.57 1.43 -4.95
CA GLU A 80 12.90 2.00 -6.27
C GLU A 80 12.44 3.46 -6.39
N VAL A 81 11.26 3.77 -5.87
CA VAL A 81 10.75 5.16 -5.87
C VAL A 81 11.70 6.08 -5.11
N LEU A 82 12.15 5.65 -3.93
CA LEU A 82 13.10 6.42 -3.12
C LEU A 82 14.43 6.64 -3.85
N ALA A 83 14.95 5.61 -4.52
CA ALA A 83 16.20 5.71 -5.27
C ALA A 83 16.11 6.64 -6.49
N ARG A 84 14.92 6.82 -7.04
CA ARG A 84 14.65 7.66 -8.22
C ARG A 84 14.05 9.02 -7.87
N ALA A 85 13.71 9.26 -6.62
CA ALA A 85 13.13 10.53 -6.18
C ALA A 85 14.06 11.70 -6.51
N GLY A 86 13.52 12.74 -7.16
CA GLY A 86 14.31 13.88 -7.64
C GLY A 86 14.88 13.71 -9.04
N GLU A 87 14.55 12.65 -9.78
CA GLU A 87 14.96 12.48 -11.18
C GLU A 87 14.38 13.58 -12.09
N ASP A 88 15.13 13.97 -13.11
CA ASP A 88 14.70 14.95 -14.09
C ASP A 88 13.57 14.44 -14.97
N GLY A 89 12.66 15.34 -15.37
CA GLY A 89 11.55 15.02 -16.27
C GLY A 89 10.45 14.18 -15.61
N ALA A 90 10.34 14.19 -14.29
CA ALA A 90 9.24 13.59 -13.57
C ALA A 90 7.89 14.13 -14.05
N ASP A 91 6.96 13.23 -14.35
CA ASP A 91 5.62 13.53 -14.87
C ASP A 91 4.48 12.90 -14.07
N THR A 92 4.81 12.11 -13.06
CA THR A 92 3.85 11.30 -12.31
C THR A 92 4.01 11.52 -10.81
N LEU A 93 2.90 11.83 -10.13
CA LEU A 93 2.81 11.81 -8.68
C LEU A 93 2.73 10.34 -8.22
N VAL A 94 3.78 9.87 -7.56
CA VAL A 94 3.85 8.51 -7.02
C VAL A 94 3.65 8.55 -5.52
N VAL A 95 2.48 8.11 -5.07
CA VAL A 95 2.09 8.09 -3.66
C VAL A 95 2.53 6.77 -3.04
N LEU A 96 3.40 6.83 -2.05
CA LEU A 96 3.95 5.67 -1.35
C LEU A 96 3.15 5.28 -0.13
N ASP A 97 2.61 6.27 0.57
CA ASP A 97 1.86 6.05 1.80
C ASP A 97 0.70 7.03 1.95
N VAL A 98 -0.40 6.52 2.49
CA VAL A 98 -1.55 7.28 2.99
C VAL A 98 -1.91 6.69 4.34
N THR A 99 -1.53 7.35 5.41
CA THR A 99 -1.86 6.94 6.77
C THR A 99 -3.00 7.79 7.32
N VAL A 100 -4.09 7.15 7.79
CA VAL A 100 -5.23 7.80 8.42
C VAL A 100 -5.13 7.62 9.93
N ALA A 101 -5.21 8.74 10.67
CA ALA A 101 -5.20 8.75 12.12
C ALA A 101 -6.27 7.79 12.69
N PHE A 102 -5.94 7.06 13.76
CA PHE A 102 -6.80 6.01 14.32
C PHE A 102 -8.23 6.49 14.55
N GLY A 103 -8.42 7.63 15.21
CA GLY A 103 -9.75 8.22 15.49
C GLY A 103 -10.51 8.73 14.26
N ALA A 104 -9.87 8.79 13.09
CA ALA A 104 -10.49 9.23 11.83
C ALA A 104 -10.80 8.06 10.87
N ARG A 105 -10.40 6.82 11.24
CA ARG A 105 -10.68 5.61 10.43
C ARG A 105 -12.17 5.30 10.38
N GLY A 106 -12.62 4.66 9.29
CA GLY A 106 -14.03 4.34 9.09
C GLY A 106 -14.95 5.50 8.69
N ARG A 107 -14.47 6.76 8.73
CA ARG A 107 -15.23 7.98 8.42
C ARG A 107 -15.13 8.44 6.97
N GLY A 108 -14.48 7.67 6.10
CA GLY A 108 -14.30 8.02 4.68
C GLY A 108 -13.09 8.93 4.39
N VAL A 109 -12.28 9.26 5.40
CA VAL A 109 -11.10 10.13 5.29
C VAL A 109 -10.13 9.63 4.22
N GLY A 110 -9.76 8.34 4.25
CA GLY A 110 -8.85 7.77 3.24
C GLY A 110 -9.37 7.94 1.80
N ARG A 111 -10.67 7.73 1.57
CA ARG A 111 -11.28 7.98 0.25
C ARG A 111 -11.20 9.45 -0.14
N ALA A 112 -11.46 10.36 0.79
CA ALA A 112 -11.39 11.80 0.52
C ALA A 112 -9.95 12.25 0.24
N VAL A 113 -8.96 11.66 0.93
CA VAL A 113 -7.53 11.87 0.63
C VAL A 113 -7.20 11.39 -0.78
N LEU A 114 -7.56 10.16 -1.15
CA LEU A 114 -7.32 9.67 -2.52
C LEU A 114 -7.98 10.57 -3.59
N ALA A 115 -9.19 11.05 -3.33
CA ALA A 115 -9.87 11.99 -4.23
C ALA A 115 -9.13 13.34 -4.36
N GLY A 116 -8.47 13.79 -3.28
CA GLY A 116 -7.69 15.03 -3.26
C GLY A 116 -6.35 14.95 -4.02
N LEU A 117 -5.83 13.74 -4.28
CA LEU A 117 -4.54 13.56 -4.95
C LEU A 117 -4.52 14.15 -6.36
N ASP A 118 -5.63 14.12 -7.09
CA ASP A 118 -5.70 14.69 -8.44
C ASP A 118 -5.49 16.21 -8.46
N ALA A 119 -6.01 16.93 -7.46
CA ALA A 119 -5.72 18.34 -7.29
C ALA A 119 -4.22 18.57 -6.98
N ARG A 120 -3.66 17.81 -6.04
CA ARG A 120 -2.23 17.89 -5.68
C ARG A 120 -1.32 17.61 -6.88
N ARG A 121 -1.63 16.59 -7.65
CA ARG A 121 -0.96 16.28 -8.91
C ARG A 121 -0.93 17.47 -9.88
N ARG A 122 -2.10 18.11 -10.08
CA ARG A 122 -2.21 19.29 -10.97
C ARG A 122 -1.46 20.49 -10.45
N ASP A 123 -1.53 20.75 -9.14
CA ASP A 123 -0.79 21.84 -8.50
C ASP A 123 0.73 21.68 -8.68
N GLN A 124 1.22 20.47 -8.80
CA GLN A 124 2.62 20.14 -9.08
C GLN A 124 2.96 20.05 -10.58
N GLY A 125 2.01 20.32 -11.49
CA GLY A 125 2.21 20.23 -12.92
C GLY A 125 2.41 18.81 -13.46
N LEU A 126 2.07 17.78 -12.68
CA LEU A 126 2.26 16.37 -13.03
C LEU A 126 1.09 15.83 -13.85
N ALA A 127 1.37 14.94 -14.80
CA ALA A 127 0.38 14.39 -15.73
C ALA A 127 -0.41 13.20 -15.17
N ARG A 128 0.20 12.38 -14.31
CA ARG A 128 -0.35 11.10 -13.86
C ARG A 128 -0.29 10.95 -12.35
N THR A 129 -1.07 10.00 -11.82
CA THR A 129 -0.99 9.55 -10.42
C THR A 129 -0.82 8.04 -10.36
N LEU A 130 0.14 7.57 -9.60
CA LEU A 130 0.39 6.17 -9.27
C LEU A 130 0.38 6.02 -7.74
N VAL A 131 -0.39 5.09 -7.20
CA VAL A 131 -0.53 4.89 -5.75
C VAL A 131 -0.10 3.49 -5.37
N LEU A 132 0.75 3.37 -4.38
CA LEU A 132 1.13 2.08 -3.79
C LEU A 132 0.10 1.69 -2.74
N LEU A 133 -0.69 0.69 -3.03
CA LEU A 133 -1.77 0.24 -2.16
C LEU A 133 -1.35 -0.97 -1.32
N ARG A 134 -1.43 -0.82 -0.01
CA ARG A 134 -1.38 -1.90 0.97
C ARG A 134 -2.83 -2.27 1.32
N PRO A 135 -3.33 -3.47 0.97
CA PRO A 135 -4.71 -3.84 1.27
C PRO A 135 -4.97 -3.80 2.78
N HIS A 136 -6.00 -3.04 3.19
CA HIS A 136 -6.25 -2.71 4.59
C HIS A 136 -6.57 -3.91 5.48
N ARG A 137 -7.39 -4.84 4.97
CA ARG A 137 -7.81 -6.02 5.73
C ARG A 137 -7.01 -7.29 5.40
N LYS A 138 -5.92 -7.17 4.66
CA LYS A 138 -5.09 -8.34 4.33
C LYS A 138 -4.45 -8.98 5.57
N SER A 139 -4.19 -8.20 6.62
CA SER A 139 -3.71 -8.71 7.89
C SER A 139 -4.70 -9.64 8.61
N ASP A 140 -6.00 -9.52 8.35
CA ASP A 140 -7.01 -10.47 8.85
C ASP A 140 -6.91 -11.85 8.15
N TYR A 141 -6.21 -11.92 7.02
CA TYR A 141 -6.08 -13.10 6.15
C TYR A 141 -4.60 -13.39 5.80
N PRO A 142 -3.68 -13.47 6.77
CA PRO A 142 -2.23 -13.51 6.49
C PRO A 142 -1.80 -14.76 5.72
N LEU A 143 -2.53 -15.86 5.82
CA LEU A 143 -2.23 -17.13 5.13
C LEU A 143 -2.74 -17.20 3.70
N ILE A 144 -3.64 -16.30 3.28
CA ILE A 144 -4.09 -16.24 1.88
C ILE A 144 -3.00 -15.58 1.03
N PRO A 145 -2.53 -16.18 -0.08
CA PRO A 145 -1.60 -15.54 -0.99
C PRO A 145 -2.08 -14.16 -1.42
N PHE A 146 -1.14 -13.21 -1.56
CA PHE A 146 -1.47 -11.80 -1.81
C PHE A 146 -2.27 -11.60 -3.10
N ASP A 147 -1.82 -12.19 -4.19
CA ASP A 147 -2.45 -12.16 -5.50
C ASP A 147 -3.88 -12.70 -5.48
N ARG A 148 -4.09 -13.81 -4.75
CA ARG A 148 -5.43 -14.35 -4.54
C ARG A 148 -6.31 -13.43 -3.70
N TYR A 149 -5.78 -12.82 -2.65
CA TYR A 149 -6.56 -11.91 -1.80
C TYR A 149 -7.02 -10.66 -2.56
N VAL A 150 -6.11 -10.03 -3.31
CA VAL A 150 -6.46 -8.80 -4.05
C VAL A 150 -7.41 -9.05 -5.22
N SER A 151 -7.55 -10.30 -5.67
CA SER A 151 -8.52 -10.71 -6.68
C SER A 151 -9.92 -10.98 -6.13
N PHE A 152 -10.12 -10.97 -4.80
CA PHE A 152 -11.45 -11.19 -4.23
C PHE A 152 -12.37 -10.02 -4.51
N MET A 153 -13.57 -10.36 -4.99
CA MET A 153 -14.62 -9.41 -5.30
C MET A 153 -15.84 -9.63 -4.41
N THR A 154 -16.58 -8.60 -4.16
CA THR A 154 -17.92 -8.66 -3.54
C THR A 154 -18.97 -9.07 -4.58
N GLY A 155 -20.18 -9.42 -4.14
CA GLY A 155 -21.25 -9.85 -5.05
C GLY A 155 -21.70 -8.80 -6.06
N ASP A 156 -21.40 -7.52 -5.83
CA ASP A 156 -21.63 -6.38 -6.73
C ASP A 156 -20.41 -6.06 -7.64
N GLY A 157 -19.43 -6.97 -7.71
CA GLY A 157 -18.28 -6.83 -8.61
C GLY A 157 -17.25 -5.78 -8.17
N MET A 158 -17.23 -5.38 -6.90
CA MET A 158 -16.25 -4.47 -6.34
C MET A 158 -15.14 -5.23 -5.60
N PRO A 159 -13.92 -4.68 -5.47
CA PRO A 159 -12.89 -5.28 -4.64
C PRO A 159 -13.37 -5.58 -3.22
N PHE A 160 -13.04 -6.78 -2.71
CA PHE A 160 -13.39 -7.19 -1.35
C PHE A 160 -12.74 -6.30 -0.30
N ASP A 161 -11.46 -5.97 -0.48
CA ASP A 161 -10.73 -5.09 0.43
C ASP A 161 -11.29 -3.66 0.39
N PRO A 162 -11.62 -3.04 1.53
CA PRO A 162 -12.24 -1.72 1.56
C PRO A 162 -11.34 -0.61 1.02
N TRP A 163 -10.01 -0.73 1.15
CA TRP A 163 -9.06 0.26 0.65
C TRP A 163 -8.94 0.17 -0.88
N LEU A 164 -8.80 -1.04 -1.41
CA LEU A 164 -8.80 -1.28 -2.85
C LEU A 164 -10.15 -0.83 -3.48
N ARG A 165 -11.27 -1.10 -2.80
CA ARG A 165 -12.61 -0.65 -3.24
C ARG A 165 -12.74 0.88 -3.24
N ALA A 166 -12.16 1.57 -2.25
CA ALA A 166 -12.14 3.03 -2.23
C ALA A 166 -11.38 3.61 -3.43
N ALA A 167 -10.20 3.07 -3.73
CA ALA A 167 -9.40 3.44 -4.89
C ALA A 167 -10.15 3.14 -6.21
N TRP A 168 -10.75 1.95 -6.32
CA TRP A 168 -11.53 1.54 -7.50
C TRP A 168 -12.67 2.51 -7.82
N ARG A 169 -13.43 2.93 -6.80
CA ARG A 169 -14.55 3.89 -6.95
C ARG A 169 -14.11 5.27 -7.40
N LEU A 170 -12.84 5.60 -7.25
CA LEU A 170 -12.22 6.85 -7.70
C LEU A 170 -11.51 6.72 -9.07
N GLY A 171 -11.68 5.56 -9.75
CA GLY A 171 -11.10 5.33 -11.06
C GLY A 171 -9.68 4.78 -11.06
N TYR A 172 -9.08 4.50 -9.90
CA TYR A 172 -7.80 3.80 -9.85
C TYR A 172 -7.97 2.35 -10.27
N ARG A 173 -7.05 1.89 -11.10
CA ARG A 173 -7.03 0.50 -11.58
C ARG A 173 -5.67 -0.12 -11.29
N PRO A 174 -5.60 -1.43 -11.03
CA PRO A 174 -4.35 -2.14 -10.86
C PRO A 174 -3.43 -1.95 -12.06
N VAL A 175 -2.18 -1.69 -11.76
CA VAL A 175 -1.11 -1.55 -12.76
C VAL A 175 -0.14 -2.72 -12.64
N ARG A 176 0.36 -2.98 -11.42
CA ARG A 176 1.37 -4.01 -11.18
C ARG A 176 1.39 -4.46 -9.72
N GLY A 177 1.50 -5.76 -9.48
CA GLY A 177 1.84 -6.32 -8.17
C GLY A 177 3.34 -6.24 -7.90
N VAL A 178 3.71 -5.80 -6.70
CA VAL A 178 5.11 -5.74 -6.23
C VAL A 178 5.28 -6.75 -5.10
N ARG A 179 6.08 -7.79 -5.34
CA ARG A 179 6.24 -8.91 -4.37
C ARG A 179 7.07 -8.57 -3.15
N ARG A 180 7.94 -7.57 -3.25
CA ARG A 180 8.90 -7.14 -2.21
C ARG A 180 8.93 -5.63 -2.13
N SER A 181 7.79 -5.03 -1.86
CA SER A 181 7.71 -3.57 -1.72
C SER A 181 8.38 -3.09 -0.43
N LEU A 182 8.25 -3.88 0.63
CA LEU A 182 9.03 -3.73 1.87
C LEU A 182 9.77 -5.04 2.15
N ASP A 183 11.00 -4.96 2.65
CA ASP A 183 11.83 -6.10 3.00
C ASP A 183 12.51 -5.80 4.35
N VAL A 184 12.01 -6.41 5.42
CA VAL A 184 12.55 -6.31 6.78
C VAL A 184 13.41 -7.53 7.04
N HIS A 185 14.66 -7.31 7.42
CA HIS A 185 15.63 -8.33 7.74
C HIS A 185 16.30 -8.00 9.08
N ALA A 186 16.30 -8.96 10.01
CA ALA A 186 16.88 -8.78 11.33
C ALA A 186 17.33 -10.13 11.90
N ASP A 187 18.16 -10.11 12.96
CA ASP A 187 18.50 -11.29 13.74
C ASP A 187 17.31 -11.82 14.54
N VAL A 188 17.44 -13.04 15.08
CA VAL A 188 16.38 -13.69 15.85
C VAL A 188 16.01 -12.89 17.10
N ALA A 189 17.01 -12.33 17.79
CA ALA A 189 16.77 -11.55 19.02
C ALA A 189 15.99 -10.25 18.72
N ALA A 190 16.23 -9.60 17.58
CA ALA A 190 15.43 -8.45 17.15
C ALA A 190 13.99 -8.88 16.83
N TRP A 191 13.81 -10.03 16.16
CA TRP A 191 12.47 -10.56 15.91
C TRP A 191 11.73 -10.92 17.18
N GLU A 192 12.39 -11.54 18.16
CA GLU A 192 11.79 -11.81 19.49
C GLU A 192 11.28 -10.52 20.17
N ARG A 193 12.08 -9.45 20.11
CA ARG A 193 11.66 -8.15 20.63
C ARG A 193 10.45 -7.58 19.89
N MET A 194 10.45 -7.64 18.54
CA MET A 194 9.35 -7.14 17.70
C MET A 194 8.06 -7.94 17.87
N LEU A 195 8.19 -9.26 18.08
CA LEU A 195 7.07 -10.17 18.29
C LEU A 195 6.55 -10.16 19.73
N GLY A 196 7.39 -9.75 20.71
CA GLY A 196 7.08 -9.87 22.12
C GLY A 196 7.00 -11.30 22.62
N LEU A 197 7.68 -12.24 21.95
CA LEU A 197 7.69 -13.68 22.31
C LEU A 197 9.04 -14.31 21.95
N THR A 198 9.34 -15.47 22.59
CA THR A 198 10.50 -16.28 22.25
C THR A 198 10.26 -17.09 20.98
N VAL A 199 11.27 -17.20 20.14
CA VAL A 199 11.28 -17.99 18.91
C VAL A 199 11.92 -19.37 19.18
N PRO A 200 11.14 -20.43 19.42
CA PRO A 200 11.67 -21.74 19.85
C PRO A 200 12.29 -22.57 18.71
N GLY A 201 12.12 -22.16 17.45
CA GLY A 201 12.61 -22.88 16.29
C GLY A 201 12.29 -22.19 14.98
N SER A 202 12.91 -22.68 13.90
CA SER A 202 12.74 -22.14 12.56
C SER A 202 11.33 -22.36 12.00
N GLY A 203 10.77 -21.36 11.33
CA GLY A 203 9.45 -21.47 10.70
C GLY A 203 8.77 -20.14 10.38
N PRO A 204 7.51 -20.19 9.91
CA PRO A 204 6.69 -19.00 9.68
C PRO A 204 6.01 -18.55 10.98
N TYR A 205 6.14 -17.26 11.31
CA TYR A 205 5.53 -16.61 12.46
C TYR A 205 4.50 -15.59 12.02
N LEU A 206 3.32 -15.62 12.64
CA LEU A 206 2.31 -14.58 12.46
C LEU A 206 2.68 -13.37 13.32
N VAL A 207 2.76 -12.22 12.68
CA VAL A 207 3.09 -10.94 13.32
C VAL A 207 1.86 -10.06 13.28
N ASP A 208 1.54 -9.41 14.40
CA ASP A 208 0.38 -8.51 14.44
C ASP A 208 0.52 -7.39 13.40
N GLY A 209 -0.56 -7.14 12.66
CA GLY A 209 -0.58 -6.17 11.57
C GLY A 209 0.16 -6.58 10.29
N ALA A 210 0.89 -7.71 10.26
CA ALA A 210 1.52 -8.22 9.06
C ALA A 210 0.51 -8.83 8.09
N ILE A 211 0.69 -8.59 6.80
CA ILE A 211 -0.21 -9.12 5.76
C ILE A 211 0.17 -10.53 5.28
N LYS A 212 1.26 -11.08 5.79
CA LYS A 212 1.73 -12.47 5.59
C LYS A 212 2.67 -12.85 6.75
N PRO A 213 2.98 -14.14 6.93
CA PRO A 213 3.94 -14.54 7.94
C PRO A 213 5.35 -14.00 7.68
N ALA A 214 6.06 -13.65 8.76
CA ALA A 214 7.52 -13.56 8.76
C ALA A 214 8.12 -14.97 8.77
N VAL A 215 9.29 -15.15 8.17
CA VAL A 215 10.03 -16.42 8.19
C VAL A 215 11.28 -16.23 9.03
N ILE A 216 11.45 -17.06 10.06
CA ILE A 216 12.61 -17.01 10.95
C ILE A 216 13.37 -18.33 10.84
N GLU A 217 14.69 -18.25 10.68
CA GLU A 217 15.62 -19.36 10.55
C GLU A 217 16.63 -19.29 11.69
N VAL A 218 16.33 -19.95 12.83
CA VAL A 218 17.11 -19.87 14.06
C VAL A 218 18.56 -20.34 13.86
N GLU A 219 18.78 -21.36 13.06
CA GLU A 219 20.10 -21.92 12.78
C GLU A 219 21.00 -20.94 11.99
N ARG A 220 20.40 -19.92 11.35
CA ARG A 220 21.12 -18.89 10.63
C ARG A 220 21.13 -17.55 11.36
N ASP A 221 20.48 -17.48 12.52
CA ASP A 221 20.24 -16.24 13.24
C ASP A 221 19.62 -15.15 12.33
N GLU A 222 18.61 -15.53 11.53
CA GLU A 222 18.02 -14.67 10.52
C GLU A 222 16.49 -14.75 10.58
N GLY A 223 15.84 -13.59 10.53
CA GLY A 223 14.40 -13.49 10.30
C GLY A 223 14.10 -12.49 9.21
N ARG A 224 13.08 -12.78 8.39
CA ARG A 224 12.76 -11.98 7.23
C ARG A 224 11.27 -11.84 7.00
N TYR A 225 10.84 -10.59 6.74
CA TYR A 225 9.50 -10.26 6.32
C TYR A 225 9.52 -9.48 5.01
N ARG A 226 8.85 -9.98 3.99
CA ARG A 226 8.76 -9.34 2.67
C ARG A 226 7.31 -9.03 2.38
N GLU A 227 6.95 -7.76 2.34
CA GLU A 227 5.58 -7.33 2.13
C GLU A 227 5.29 -7.01 0.67
N PRO A 228 4.27 -7.65 0.06
CA PRO A 228 3.81 -7.31 -1.27
C PRO A 228 2.82 -6.15 -1.23
N HIS A 229 2.87 -5.29 -2.25
CA HIS A 229 1.92 -4.20 -2.47
C HIS A 229 1.39 -4.21 -3.91
N LEU A 230 0.43 -3.34 -4.19
CA LEU A 230 -0.20 -3.19 -5.49
C LEU A 230 -0.07 -1.76 -5.99
N TRP A 231 0.55 -1.55 -7.14
CA TRP A 231 0.44 -0.28 -7.85
C TRP A 231 -0.95 -0.14 -8.47
N ALA A 232 -1.57 1.01 -8.25
CA ALA A 232 -2.80 1.41 -8.91
C ALA A 232 -2.66 2.80 -9.52
N GLY A 233 -3.04 2.95 -10.78
CA GLY A 233 -2.97 4.20 -11.53
C GLY A 233 -4.36 4.79 -11.77
N ALA A 234 -4.47 6.12 -11.73
CA ALA A 234 -5.63 6.84 -12.26
C ALA A 234 -5.34 7.16 -13.74
N THR A 235 -6.03 6.49 -14.65
CA THR A 235 -5.78 6.61 -16.09
C THR A 235 -6.50 7.78 -16.74
N GLY A 236 -7.30 8.55 -16.01
CA GLY A 236 -8.08 9.67 -16.56
C GLY A 236 -9.17 9.27 -17.55
N GLN A 237 -9.25 8.01 -17.95
CA GLN A 237 -10.33 7.46 -18.76
C GLN A 237 -11.20 6.54 -17.90
N PRO A 238 -12.54 6.56 -18.07
CA PRO A 238 -13.41 5.56 -17.44
C PRO A 238 -13.06 4.19 -18.02
N VAL A 239 -12.45 3.33 -17.20
CA VAL A 239 -12.26 1.93 -17.58
C VAL A 239 -13.58 1.21 -17.39
N PRO A 240 -14.03 0.37 -18.36
CA PRO A 240 -15.26 -0.41 -18.22
C PRO A 240 -15.22 -1.30 -16.95
N PRO A 241 -16.37 -1.56 -16.32
CA PRO A 241 -16.44 -2.35 -15.09
C PRO A 241 -16.42 -3.87 -15.41
N GLU A 242 -15.38 -4.38 -16.05
CA GLU A 242 -15.27 -5.81 -16.33
C GLU A 242 -14.18 -6.43 -15.45
N GLY A 243 -14.58 -7.45 -14.67
CA GLY A 243 -13.82 -8.07 -13.59
C GLY A 243 -12.61 -8.91 -13.99
N GLU A 244 -12.17 -8.89 -15.24
CA GLU A 244 -11.01 -9.66 -15.72
C GLU A 244 -9.68 -8.91 -15.64
N ASP A 245 -9.70 -7.57 -15.58
CA ASP A 245 -8.49 -6.75 -15.61
C ASP A 245 -7.57 -6.88 -14.38
N TRP A 246 -8.13 -7.29 -13.23
CA TRP A 246 -7.33 -7.54 -12.03
C TRP A 246 -6.37 -8.72 -12.17
N ILE A 247 -6.75 -9.74 -12.92
CA ILE A 247 -5.99 -10.99 -13.08
C ILE A 247 -4.82 -10.78 -14.03
N VAL A 248 -5.01 -10.00 -15.08
CA VAL A 248 -4.00 -9.70 -16.09
C VAL A 248 -2.89 -8.80 -15.52
N ALA A 249 -3.25 -7.78 -14.72
CA ALA A 249 -2.29 -6.86 -14.10
C ALA A 249 -1.38 -7.53 -13.05
N LEU A 250 -1.76 -8.70 -12.51
CA LEU A 250 -0.97 -9.44 -11.52
C LEU A 250 0.03 -10.43 -12.15
N GLY A 251 0.20 -10.43 -13.48
CA GLY A 251 1.17 -11.28 -14.20
C GLY A 251 0.71 -12.73 -14.23
N GLY A 252 0.00 -13.08 -15.28
CA GLY A 252 -0.69 -14.35 -15.51
C GLY A 252 0.10 -15.63 -15.22
N ALA A 253 0.08 -16.06 -13.98
CA ALA A 253 0.41 -17.41 -13.58
C ALA A 253 -0.90 -18.13 -13.24
N GLY A 254 -1.50 -18.74 -14.26
CA GLY A 254 -2.40 -19.88 -14.14
C GLY A 254 -3.58 -19.73 -13.18
N VAL A 255 -4.57 -18.91 -13.49
CA VAL A 255 -5.91 -19.11 -12.94
C VAL A 255 -6.62 -20.14 -13.81
N VAL A 256 -6.65 -21.39 -13.38
CA VAL A 256 -7.58 -22.37 -13.91
C VAL A 256 -8.96 -21.89 -13.55
N ALA A 257 -9.74 -21.50 -14.55
CA ALA A 257 -11.16 -21.24 -14.41
C ALA A 257 -11.83 -22.49 -13.81
N GLY A 258 -12.25 -22.38 -12.55
CA GLY A 258 -13.02 -23.43 -11.89
C GLY A 258 -14.35 -23.58 -12.62
N ASP A 259 -14.56 -24.72 -13.23
CA ASP A 259 -15.79 -25.17 -13.85
C ASP A 259 -16.97 -24.93 -12.90
N ARG A 260 -17.90 -24.05 -13.28
CA ARG A 260 -19.18 -23.86 -12.62
C ARG A 260 -20.15 -24.95 -13.03
N SER A 261 -19.91 -26.18 -12.61
CA SER A 261 -20.96 -27.19 -12.59
C SER A 261 -21.66 -27.13 -11.22
N HIS A 262 -22.73 -26.39 -11.13
CA HIS A 262 -23.72 -26.51 -10.08
C HIS A 262 -24.24 -27.96 -10.12
N ARG A 263 -23.78 -28.79 -9.20
CA ARG A 263 -24.55 -29.98 -8.84
C ARG A 263 -25.58 -29.59 -7.80
N ASP A 264 -26.82 -29.57 -8.30
CA ASP A 264 -28.06 -29.54 -7.54
C ASP A 264 -28.05 -30.68 -6.53
N VAL A 265 -27.95 -30.42 -5.23
CA VAL A 265 -28.18 -31.40 -4.17
C VAL A 265 -29.55 -31.11 -3.60
N ARG A 266 -30.59 -31.42 -4.38
CA ARG A 266 -31.91 -31.73 -3.86
C ARG A 266 -32.06 -33.24 -3.80
N GLY A 267 -32.18 -33.76 -2.61
CA GLY A 267 -32.77 -35.07 -2.35
C GLY A 267 -31.83 -36.04 -1.66
N MET A 268 -31.89 -36.07 -0.32
CA MET A 268 -31.99 -37.30 0.42
C MET A 268 -32.59 -37.02 1.80
N ARG A 269 -33.62 -37.79 2.10
CA ARG A 269 -34.52 -37.79 3.29
C ARG A 269 -33.77 -38.05 4.58
#